data_4c3631b32d13c1ef1c9ba43257ceadcc
#
_entry.id   4c3631b32d13c1ef1c9ba43257ceadcc
#
_cell.length_a   1.000
_cell.length_b   1.000
_cell.length_c   1.000
_cell.angle_alpha   90.00
_cell.angle_beta   90.00
_cell.angle_gamma   90.00
#
_symmetry.space_group_name_H-M   'P 1'
#
loop_
_entity.id
_entity.type
_entity.pdbx_description
1 polymer ?
#
loop_
_entity_poly.entity_id
_entity_poly.type
_entity_poly.pdbx_seq_one_letter_code
_entity_poly.pdbx_strand_id
1 'polypeptide(L)'
;FIDVALAYNVSTFTEAIALDGSIGNTITMTLTGDTFPSASATMTPVTDYVVNNLPAGFSGVVVTRTSTTTATIAITGSATLHANADDIANLEIIFNDTAFSNALAANVTNSTKSNYAIDFGDAIISYSGSGFTETSANAGAVTGSIIATLTGDTYQDTNADDILDIGTEVTLTGVPAGFTPVITLSAGDSVATLTLTGSAASSLDANDVA
;
A
#
# COMPACT_ATOMS: atom_id res chain seq x y z
N PHE A 1 43.49 -6.63 8.70
CA PHE A 1 42.59 -5.52 9.03
C PHE A 1 41.18 -5.96 8.68
N ILE A 2 40.19 -5.65 9.52
CA ILE A 2 38.79 -5.86 9.23
C ILE A 2 38.22 -4.50 8.82
N ASP A 3 37.64 -4.42 7.64
CA ASP A 3 36.97 -3.20 7.18
C ASP A 3 35.65 -3.00 7.94
N VAL A 4 35.45 -1.77 8.42
CA VAL A 4 34.18 -1.43 9.07
C VAL A 4 33.15 -1.12 8.01
N ALA A 5 31.99 -1.77 8.09
CA ALA A 5 30.96 -1.63 7.07
C ALA A 5 29.53 -1.79 7.63
N LEU A 6 28.59 -1.05 7.07
CA LEU A 6 27.14 -1.26 7.22
C LEU A 6 26.62 -2.08 6.04
N ALA A 7 25.82 -3.10 6.35
CA ALA A 7 25.04 -3.87 5.41
C ALA A 7 23.55 -3.73 5.72
N TYR A 8 22.71 -3.69 4.70
CA TYR A 8 21.28 -3.51 4.81
C TYR A 8 20.55 -4.71 4.18
N ASN A 9 19.53 -5.25 4.85
CA ASN A 9 18.79 -6.41 4.34
C ASN A 9 17.98 -6.10 3.07
N VAL A 10 17.42 -4.88 2.98
CA VAL A 10 16.70 -4.35 1.82
C VAL A 10 17.00 -2.86 1.68
N SER A 11 16.59 -2.24 0.58
CA SER A 11 16.77 -0.80 0.35
C SER A 11 15.46 -0.08 0.00
N THR A 12 14.32 -0.77 0.13
CA THR A 12 13.01 -0.22 -0.19
C THR A 12 12.13 -0.25 1.06
N PHE A 13 11.52 0.88 1.34
CA PHE A 13 10.40 1.01 2.24
C PHE A 13 9.12 0.87 1.41
N THR A 14 8.20 0.03 1.86
CA THR A 14 6.95 -0.25 1.15
C THR A 14 5.79 0.27 1.98
N GLU A 15 4.85 0.91 1.31
CA GLU A 15 3.62 1.38 1.96
C GLU A 15 2.89 0.24 2.66
N ALA A 16 2.18 0.57 3.72
CA ALA A 16 1.32 -0.37 4.43
C ALA A 16 0.11 -0.78 3.55
N ILE A 17 -0.44 -1.95 3.81
CA ILE A 17 -1.61 -2.49 3.07
C ILE A 17 -2.83 -1.56 3.15
N ALA A 18 -2.90 -0.71 4.17
CA ALA A 18 -3.95 0.29 4.32
C ALA A 18 -3.92 1.40 3.27
N LEU A 19 -2.82 1.52 2.49
CA LEU A 19 -2.60 2.56 1.48
C LEU A 19 -2.97 3.97 1.99
N ASP A 20 -2.48 4.29 3.20
CA ASP A 20 -2.73 5.57 3.89
C ASP A 20 -1.48 6.46 3.96
N GLY A 21 -0.48 6.17 3.15
CA GLY A 21 0.82 6.82 3.13
C GLY A 21 1.77 6.37 4.23
N SER A 22 1.36 5.48 5.13
CA SER A 22 2.24 4.93 6.16
C SER A 22 3.14 3.82 5.61
N ILE A 23 4.30 3.59 6.25
CA ILE A 23 5.23 2.54 5.83
C ILE A 23 5.01 1.27 6.64
N GLY A 24 4.84 0.14 5.94
CA GLY A 24 4.52 -1.16 6.52
C GLY A 24 5.73 -2.01 6.93
N ASN A 25 6.93 -1.67 6.47
CA ASN A 25 8.14 -2.45 6.74
C ASN A 25 9.24 -1.64 7.44
N THR A 26 10.27 -2.33 7.89
CA THR A 26 11.50 -1.75 8.44
C THR A 26 12.71 -2.31 7.73
N ILE A 27 13.79 -1.55 7.70
CA ILE A 27 15.08 -2.00 7.17
C ILE A 27 15.99 -2.36 8.33
N THR A 28 16.56 -3.56 8.30
CA THR A 28 17.57 -3.99 9.26
C THR A 28 18.96 -3.68 8.71
N MET A 29 19.77 -3.00 9.51
CA MET A 29 21.18 -2.79 9.22
C MET A 29 22.06 -3.58 10.18
N THR A 30 23.20 -4.07 9.66
CA THR A 30 24.21 -4.82 10.39
C THR A 30 25.57 -4.14 10.24
N LEU A 31 26.24 -3.87 11.37
CA LEU A 31 27.57 -3.31 11.42
C LEU A 31 28.59 -4.42 11.61
N THR A 32 29.63 -4.41 10.78
CA THR A 32 30.76 -5.33 10.88
C THR A 32 32.04 -4.53 11.20
N GLY A 33 32.90 -5.07 12.01
CA GLY A 33 34.20 -4.47 12.34
C GLY A 33 34.17 -3.40 13.44
N ASP A 34 32.98 -2.99 13.89
CA ASP A 34 32.78 -2.09 15.04
C ASP A 34 31.45 -2.41 15.74
N THR A 35 31.07 -1.61 16.73
CA THR A 35 29.81 -1.70 17.46
C THR A 35 29.08 -0.37 17.51
N PHE A 36 27.77 -0.41 17.65
CA PHE A 36 26.98 0.78 17.99
C PHE A 36 27.14 1.13 19.48
N PRO A 37 27.25 2.41 19.85
CA PRO A 37 27.38 2.82 21.26
C PRO A 37 26.21 2.32 22.10
N SER A 38 26.48 1.94 23.36
CA SER A 38 25.47 1.32 24.24
C SER A 38 24.58 2.33 25.00
N ALA A 39 24.79 3.62 24.82
CA ALA A 39 24.17 4.65 25.64
C ALA A 39 22.65 4.80 25.44
N SER A 40 22.10 4.45 24.29
CA SER A 40 20.66 4.50 24.01
C SER A 40 20.24 3.42 23.02
N ALA A 41 19.05 2.88 23.19
CA ALA A 41 18.45 1.97 22.20
C ALA A 41 18.09 2.71 20.90
N THR A 42 17.65 3.97 21.00
CA THR A 42 17.31 4.82 19.84
C THR A 42 18.43 5.80 19.56
N MET A 43 18.89 5.86 18.33
CA MET A 43 19.87 6.84 17.86
C MET A 43 19.18 8.22 17.77
N THR A 44 19.94 9.27 18.06
CA THR A 44 19.43 10.65 18.07
C THR A 44 19.56 11.29 16.69
N PRO A 45 18.44 11.73 16.07
CA PRO A 45 18.50 12.47 14.81
C PRO A 45 19.42 13.70 14.92
N VAL A 46 20.06 14.07 13.83
CA VAL A 46 21.05 15.15 13.69
C VAL A 46 22.38 14.84 14.40
N THR A 47 22.35 14.19 15.57
CA THR A 47 23.56 13.81 16.30
C THR A 47 24.18 12.54 15.72
N ASP A 48 23.41 11.46 15.63
CA ASP A 48 23.91 10.15 15.20
C ASP A 48 23.68 9.91 13.70
N TYR A 49 22.66 10.52 13.13
CA TYR A 49 22.37 10.42 11.69
C TYR A 49 21.58 11.63 11.18
N VAL A 50 21.67 11.87 9.87
CA VAL A 50 20.90 12.89 9.14
C VAL A 50 20.09 12.19 8.04
N VAL A 51 18.89 12.70 7.77
CA VAL A 51 18.00 12.22 6.72
C VAL A 51 17.73 13.33 5.72
N ASN A 52 17.91 13.02 4.44
CA ASN A 52 17.59 13.93 3.33
C ASN A 52 16.53 13.29 2.42
N ASN A 53 15.77 14.12 1.74
CA ASN A 53 14.74 13.72 0.76
C ASN A 53 13.60 12.86 1.33
N LEU A 54 13.28 13.02 2.62
CA LEU A 54 12.09 12.39 3.19
C LEU A 54 10.84 13.11 2.66
N PRO A 55 9.87 12.40 2.08
CA PRO A 55 8.63 13.01 1.59
C PRO A 55 7.85 13.74 2.67
N ALA A 56 7.10 14.76 2.25
CA ALA A 56 6.26 15.54 3.16
C ALA A 56 5.17 14.67 3.81
N GLY A 57 4.84 14.97 5.08
CA GLY A 57 3.84 14.26 5.86
C GLY A 57 4.44 13.24 6.83
N PHE A 58 5.58 12.61 6.50
CA PHE A 58 6.26 11.76 7.46
C PHE A 58 6.76 12.57 8.68
N SER A 59 6.66 11.98 9.86
CA SER A 59 7.15 12.60 11.10
C SER A 59 8.66 12.48 11.25
N GLY A 60 9.30 11.50 10.58
CA GLY A 60 10.73 11.30 10.58
C GLY A 60 11.14 9.84 10.39
N VAL A 61 12.45 9.64 10.42
CA VAL A 61 13.08 8.32 10.44
C VAL A 61 13.56 8.03 11.85
N VAL A 62 13.31 6.82 12.34
CA VAL A 62 13.74 6.34 13.65
C VAL A 62 14.71 5.18 13.45
N VAL A 63 15.90 5.30 14.00
CA VAL A 63 16.91 4.23 14.01
C VAL A 63 17.00 3.66 15.41
N THR A 64 16.59 2.39 15.56
CA THR A 64 16.59 1.69 16.85
C THR A 64 17.59 0.56 16.86
N ARG A 65 18.55 0.61 17.77
CA ARG A 65 19.51 -0.45 17.98
C ARG A 65 18.86 -1.67 18.62
N THR A 66 19.01 -2.82 17.98
CA THR A 66 18.49 -4.11 18.47
C THR A 66 19.57 -4.97 19.12
N SER A 67 20.85 -4.70 18.81
CA SER A 67 22.02 -5.29 19.45
C SER A 67 23.22 -4.34 19.35
N THR A 68 24.39 -4.78 19.78
CA THR A 68 25.63 -4.01 19.60
C THR A 68 26.05 -3.86 18.14
N THR A 69 25.55 -4.70 17.26
CA THR A 69 25.93 -4.71 15.83
C THR A 69 24.74 -4.68 14.89
N THR A 70 23.51 -4.66 15.40
CA THR A 70 22.30 -4.58 14.56
C THR A 70 21.40 -3.43 15.01
N ALA A 71 20.77 -2.78 14.04
CA ALA A 71 19.73 -1.79 14.27
C ALA A 71 18.65 -1.87 13.18
N THR A 72 17.47 -1.35 13.47
CA THR A 72 16.36 -1.20 12.52
C THR A 72 16.14 0.26 12.19
N ILE A 73 15.77 0.51 10.95
CA ILE A 73 15.38 1.82 10.43
C ILE A 73 13.88 1.75 10.12
N ALA A 74 13.11 2.65 10.69
CA ALA A 74 11.67 2.79 10.45
C ALA A 74 11.36 4.22 10.03
N ILE A 75 10.39 4.40 9.13
CA ILE A 75 9.78 5.70 8.82
C ILE A 75 8.47 5.80 9.61
N THR A 76 8.21 6.96 10.20
CA THR A 76 7.04 7.21 11.04
C THR A 76 6.16 8.32 10.47
N GLY A 77 4.86 8.27 10.73
CA GLY A 77 3.86 9.15 10.11
C GLY A 77 3.41 8.61 8.77
N SER A 78 2.70 9.43 8.00
CA SER A 78 2.16 9.08 6.68
C SER A 78 2.52 10.18 5.68
N ALA A 79 2.88 9.78 4.46
CA ALA A 79 3.14 10.72 3.37
C ALA A 79 1.87 11.47 2.98
N THR A 80 2.01 12.75 2.63
CA THR A 80 0.87 13.56 2.15
C THR A 80 0.47 13.18 0.72
N LEU A 81 1.45 12.80 -0.11
CA LEU A 81 1.27 12.28 -1.46
C LEU A 81 1.83 10.86 -1.45
N HIS A 82 1.03 9.88 -1.83
CA HIS A 82 1.39 8.47 -1.73
C HIS A 82 0.75 7.60 -2.84
N ALA A 83 0.48 8.18 -4.00
CA ALA A 83 0.17 7.40 -5.18
C ALA A 83 1.47 6.74 -5.72
N ASN A 84 1.35 5.69 -6.50
CA ASN A 84 2.49 5.03 -7.15
C ASN A 84 3.35 5.99 -8.02
N ALA A 85 2.77 7.11 -8.46
CA ALA A 85 3.48 8.18 -9.16
C ALA A 85 4.36 9.06 -8.24
N ASP A 86 4.20 8.95 -6.93
CA ASP A 86 4.95 9.70 -5.91
C ASP A 86 6.13 8.91 -5.34
N ASP A 87 6.41 7.74 -5.90
CA ASP A 87 7.56 6.91 -5.54
C ASP A 87 8.86 7.69 -5.61
N ILE A 88 9.75 7.43 -4.66
CA ILE A 88 11.10 7.99 -4.67
C ILE A 88 12.16 6.89 -4.59
N ALA A 89 13.35 7.19 -5.11
CA ALA A 89 14.52 6.30 -5.08
C ALA A 89 15.77 7.02 -4.57
N ASN A 90 15.61 8.12 -3.86
CA ASN A 90 16.70 9.01 -3.46
C ASN A 90 16.64 9.44 -1.99
N LEU A 91 15.87 8.72 -1.14
CA LEU A 91 15.94 8.93 0.30
C LEU A 91 17.38 8.61 0.76
N GLU A 92 17.97 9.52 1.50
CA GLU A 92 19.34 9.40 1.97
C GLU A 92 19.39 9.40 3.49
N ILE A 93 20.19 8.50 4.04
CA ILE A 93 20.53 8.45 5.46
C ILE A 93 22.06 8.48 5.57
N ILE A 94 22.56 9.45 6.36
CA ILE A 94 23.97 9.66 6.61
C ILE A 94 24.22 9.43 8.09
N PHE A 95 25.03 8.44 8.45
CA PHE A 95 25.44 8.21 9.83
C PHE A 95 26.67 9.05 10.17
N ASN A 96 26.65 9.69 11.33
CA ASN A 96 27.73 10.50 11.88
C ASN A 96 28.68 9.65 12.74
N ASP A 97 29.82 10.22 13.14
CA ASP A 97 30.82 9.54 13.97
C ASP A 97 30.24 8.99 15.27
N THR A 98 29.28 9.70 15.87
CA THR A 98 28.63 9.33 17.13
C THR A 98 27.75 8.07 17.02
N ALA A 99 27.40 7.65 15.82
CA ALA A 99 26.71 6.39 15.60
C ALA A 99 27.58 5.15 15.83
N PHE A 100 28.92 5.31 15.89
CA PHE A 100 29.89 4.23 16.00
C PHE A 100 30.71 4.36 17.30
N SER A 101 31.12 3.20 17.87
CA SER A 101 31.85 3.21 19.13
C SER A 101 33.33 3.63 18.97
N ASN A 102 33.93 3.25 17.86
CA ASN A 102 35.40 3.46 17.65
C ASN A 102 35.73 4.04 16.28
N ALA A 103 34.90 3.79 15.26
CA ALA A 103 35.17 4.23 13.90
C ALA A 103 34.71 5.67 13.66
N LEU A 104 35.40 6.40 12.81
CA LEU A 104 34.86 7.61 12.18
C LEU A 104 33.97 7.21 11.04
N ALA A 105 32.82 7.87 10.86
CA ALA A 105 31.86 7.59 9.80
C ALA A 105 32.51 7.56 8.40
N ALA A 106 33.49 8.42 8.15
CA ALA A 106 34.25 8.45 6.89
C ALA A 106 35.02 7.15 6.58
N ASN A 107 35.29 6.32 7.60
CA ASN A 107 35.98 5.04 7.47
C ASN A 107 35.02 3.84 7.49
N VAL A 108 33.70 4.08 7.57
CA VAL A 108 32.67 3.05 7.56
C VAL A 108 32.07 2.97 6.16
N THR A 109 32.27 1.85 5.49
CA THR A 109 31.64 1.60 4.18
C THR A 109 30.11 1.64 4.33
N ASN A 110 29.43 2.34 3.44
CA ASN A 110 27.98 2.56 3.45
C ASN A 110 27.45 3.34 4.67
N SER A 111 28.28 4.13 5.37
CA SER A 111 27.82 5.08 6.38
C SER A 111 26.87 6.14 5.79
N THR A 112 27.02 6.44 4.51
CA THR A 112 26.07 7.20 3.70
C THR A 112 25.40 6.26 2.70
N LYS A 113 24.08 6.24 2.70
CA LYS A 113 23.29 5.51 1.69
C LYS A 113 22.20 6.43 1.14
N SER A 114 22.33 6.79 -0.15
CA SER A 114 21.52 7.81 -0.84
C SER A 114 20.53 7.23 -1.86
N ASN A 115 20.27 5.94 -1.79
CA ASN A 115 19.42 5.21 -2.74
C ASN A 115 18.40 4.31 -2.04
N TYR A 116 17.87 4.73 -0.91
CA TYR A 116 16.67 4.10 -0.41
C TYR A 116 15.47 4.52 -1.27
N ALA A 117 14.65 3.54 -1.60
CA ALA A 117 13.37 3.78 -2.26
C ALA A 117 12.24 3.84 -1.22
N ILE A 118 11.21 4.61 -1.52
CA ILE A 118 9.88 4.48 -0.92
C ILE A 118 8.95 4.13 -2.07
N ASP A 119 8.25 3.01 -1.94
CA ASP A 119 7.36 2.39 -2.91
C ASP A 119 5.93 2.50 -2.35
N PHE A 120 5.15 3.39 -2.93
CA PHE A 120 3.74 3.59 -2.59
C PHE A 120 2.88 2.70 -3.48
N GLY A 121 1.84 2.12 -2.92
CA GLY A 121 0.90 1.27 -3.64
C GLY A 121 -0.34 2.04 -4.10
N ASP A 122 -0.98 1.56 -5.17
CA ASP A 122 -2.32 1.99 -5.56
C ASP A 122 -3.35 0.91 -5.26
N ALA A 123 -4.58 1.32 -4.92
CA ALA A 123 -5.69 0.40 -4.83
C ALA A 123 -6.01 -0.23 -6.20
N ILE A 124 -6.27 -1.53 -6.21
CA ILE A 124 -6.52 -2.29 -7.43
C ILE A 124 -7.89 -2.94 -7.38
N ILE A 125 -8.72 -2.72 -8.41
CA ILE A 125 -9.96 -3.43 -8.60
C ILE A 125 -9.73 -4.61 -9.56
N SER A 126 -10.13 -5.81 -9.12
CA SER A 126 -10.16 -7.01 -9.96
C SER A 126 -11.60 -7.48 -10.13
N TYR A 127 -11.94 -7.92 -11.34
CA TYR A 127 -13.26 -8.43 -11.65
C TYR A 127 -13.24 -9.93 -11.82
N SER A 128 -14.28 -10.61 -11.29
CA SER A 128 -14.57 -12.02 -11.54
C SER A 128 -16.02 -12.19 -12.00
N GLY A 129 -16.27 -13.27 -12.73
CA GLY A 129 -17.55 -13.49 -13.41
C GLY A 129 -17.47 -12.99 -14.86
N SER A 130 -18.27 -13.57 -15.72
CA SER A 130 -18.27 -13.31 -17.16
C SER A 130 -19.63 -12.79 -17.67
N GLY A 131 -20.32 -12.05 -16.84
CA GLY A 131 -21.61 -11.49 -17.21
C GLY A 131 -22.82 -12.28 -16.72
N PHE A 132 -23.97 -11.87 -17.19
CA PHE A 132 -25.27 -12.45 -16.84
C PHE A 132 -25.75 -13.35 -17.99
N THR A 133 -26.34 -14.48 -17.65
CA THR A 133 -26.89 -15.42 -18.64
C THR A 133 -28.39 -15.56 -18.44
N GLU A 134 -29.15 -15.51 -19.52
CA GLU A 134 -30.58 -15.73 -19.47
C GLU A 134 -30.90 -17.12 -18.91
N THR A 135 -31.95 -17.20 -18.12
CA THR A 135 -32.43 -18.48 -17.55
C THR A 135 -32.99 -19.38 -18.64
N SER A 136 -32.97 -20.69 -18.39
CA SER A 136 -33.56 -21.68 -19.34
C SER A 136 -35.05 -21.52 -19.61
N ALA A 137 -35.77 -20.67 -18.86
CA ALA A 137 -37.14 -20.32 -19.11
C ALA A 137 -37.34 -19.42 -20.32
N ASN A 138 -36.22 -18.80 -20.81
CA ASN A 138 -36.21 -17.89 -21.97
C ASN A 138 -37.31 -16.80 -21.90
N ALA A 139 -37.42 -16.18 -20.72
CA ALA A 139 -38.43 -15.18 -20.39
C ALA A 139 -37.79 -13.83 -19.96
N GLY A 140 -36.58 -13.58 -20.39
CA GLY A 140 -35.81 -12.35 -20.12
C GLY A 140 -35.20 -12.26 -18.73
N ALA A 141 -35.43 -13.23 -17.83
CA ALA A 141 -34.78 -13.27 -16.53
C ALA A 141 -33.35 -13.78 -16.66
N VAL A 142 -32.39 -13.20 -15.91
CA VAL A 142 -31.00 -13.60 -15.94
C VAL A 142 -30.55 -14.20 -14.61
N THR A 143 -29.49 -15.00 -14.67
CA THR A 143 -28.73 -15.50 -13.54
C THR A 143 -27.26 -15.07 -13.66
N GLY A 144 -26.53 -15.10 -12.56
CA GLY A 144 -25.13 -14.74 -12.48
C GLY A 144 -24.92 -13.48 -11.67
N SER A 145 -23.67 -13.14 -11.51
CA SER A 145 -23.24 -11.93 -10.83
C SER A 145 -21.87 -11.50 -11.36
N ILE A 146 -21.55 -10.23 -11.19
CA ILE A 146 -20.20 -9.70 -11.38
C ILE A 146 -19.68 -9.32 -10.00
N ILE A 147 -18.48 -9.80 -9.66
CA ILE A 147 -17.82 -9.50 -8.40
C ILE A 147 -16.64 -8.59 -8.70
N ALA A 148 -16.59 -7.44 -8.04
CA ALA A 148 -15.46 -6.51 -8.05
C ALA A 148 -14.79 -6.57 -6.69
N THR A 149 -13.54 -7.03 -6.67
CA THR A 149 -12.69 -7.08 -5.44
C THR A 149 -11.73 -5.91 -5.46
N LEU A 150 -11.78 -5.07 -4.43
CA LEU A 150 -10.86 -3.97 -4.19
C LEU A 150 -9.78 -4.46 -3.24
N THR A 151 -8.52 -4.29 -3.64
CA THR A 151 -7.36 -4.62 -2.82
C THR A 151 -6.64 -3.33 -2.49
N GLY A 152 -6.31 -3.13 -1.22
CA GLY A 152 -5.60 -1.96 -0.73
C GLY A 152 -6.50 -0.81 -0.28
N ASP A 153 -7.82 -0.92 -0.51
CA ASP A 153 -8.80 0.07 -0.05
C ASP A 153 -10.16 -0.60 0.18
N THR A 154 -11.17 0.16 0.59
CA THR A 154 -12.55 -0.27 0.77
C THR A 154 -13.51 0.61 -0.02
N TYR A 155 -14.61 0.03 -0.47
CA TYR A 155 -15.71 0.80 -1.05
C TYR A 155 -16.34 1.68 0.03
N GLN A 156 -16.75 2.88 -0.36
CA GLN A 156 -17.37 3.81 0.55
C GLN A 156 -18.90 3.64 0.50
N ASP A 157 -19.43 3.05 1.55
CA ASP A 157 -20.86 2.97 1.84
C ASP A 157 -21.21 4.10 2.82
N THR A 158 -21.89 5.14 2.32
CA THR A 158 -22.12 6.37 3.09
C THR A 158 -23.27 6.26 4.09
N ASN A 159 -24.16 5.28 3.90
CA ASN A 159 -25.33 5.05 4.76
C ASN A 159 -25.21 3.77 5.62
N ALA A 160 -24.14 2.99 5.41
CA ALA A 160 -23.79 1.77 6.15
C ALA A 160 -24.90 0.69 6.11
N ASP A 161 -25.42 0.42 4.91
CA ASP A 161 -26.45 -0.61 4.69
C ASP A 161 -25.94 -1.82 3.88
N ASP A 162 -24.63 -1.89 3.64
CA ASP A 162 -23.92 -2.90 2.83
C ASP A 162 -24.39 -2.91 1.34
N ILE A 163 -24.90 -1.78 0.83
CA ILE A 163 -25.31 -1.61 -0.56
C ILE A 163 -24.68 -0.35 -1.13
N LEU A 164 -24.09 -0.44 -2.32
CA LEU A 164 -23.65 0.77 -3.03
C LEU A 164 -24.83 1.39 -3.78
N ASP A 165 -25.21 2.59 -3.37
CA ASP A 165 -26.31 3.36 -3.96
C ASP A 165 -25.97 3.84 -5.37
N ILE A 166 -26.74 3.33 -6.36
CA ILE A 166 -26.54 3.69 -7.77
C ILE A 166 -26.99 5.13 -8.00
N GLY A 167 -26.07 5.92 -8.55
CA GLY A 167 -26.25 7.36 -8.81
C GLY A 167 -25.67 8.27 -7.73
N THR A 168 -25.35 7.75 -6.55
CA THR A 168 -24.74 8.50 -5.44
C THR A 168 -23.32 8.02 -5.16
N GLU A 169 -23.14 6.72 -4.93
CA GLU A 169 -21.87 6.09 -4.57
C GLU A 169 -21.20 5.41 -5.76
N VAL A 170 -22.04 4.91 -6.70
CA VAL A 170 -21.57 4.26 -7.93
C VAL A 170 -22.39 4.71 -9.13
N THR A 171 -21.72 4.86 -10.27
CA THR A 171 -22.40 5.09 -11.57
C THR A 171 -22.42 3.79 -12.36
N LEU A 172 -23.63 3.32 -12.69
CA LEU A 172 -23.83 2.14 -13.52
C LEU A 172 -24.53 2.56 -14.82
N THR A 173 -23.96 2.16 -15.97
CA THR A 173 -24.49 2.47 -17.29
C THR A 173 -24.75 1.21 -18.09
N GLY A 174 -25.60 1.29 -19.10
CA GLY A 174 -25.86 0.16 -20.00
C GLY A 174 -26.76 -0.95 -19.43
N VAL A 175 -27.47 -0.72 -18.33
CA VAL A 175 -28.41 -1.70 -17.78
C VAL A 175 -29.62 -1.80 -18.73
N PRO A 176 -29.93 -2.99 -19.26
CA PRO A 176 -31.09 -3.15 -20.14
C PRO A 176 -32.41 -2.85 -19.43
N ALA A 177 -33.35 -2.31 -20.18
CA ALA A 177 -34.68 -1.99 -19.64
C ALA A 177 -35.39 -3.24 -19.08
N GLY A 178 -36.00 -3.09 -17.91
CA GLY A 178 -36.70 -4.16 -17.18
C GLY A 178 -35.87 -4.80 -16.07
N PHE A 179 -34.55 -4.51 -15.99
CA PHE A 179 -33.73 -4.93 -14.86
C PHE A 179 -33.58 -3.83 -13.81
N THR A 180 -33.49 -4.27 -12.57
CA THR A 180 -33.08 -3.46 -11.44
C THR A 180 -31.74 -3.99 -10.94
N PRO A 181 -30.63 -3.24 -11.09
CA PRO A 181 -29.32 -3.62 -10.56
C PRO A 181 -29.27 -3.37 -9.04
N VAL A 182 -28.59 -4.26 -8.33
CA VAL A 182 -28.24 -4.11 -6.92
C VAL A 182 -26.77 -4.48 -6.74
N ILE A 183 -26.02 -3.64 -6.02
CA ILE A 183 -24.60 -3.89 -5.71
C ILE A 183 -24.49 -4.03 -4.19
N THR A 184 -24.25 -5.26 -3.72
CA THR A 184 -24.08 -5.55 -2.29
C THR A 184 -22.60 -5.62 -1.93
N LEU A 185 -22.24 -5.09 -0.76
CA LEU A 185 -20.90 -5.17 -0.19
C LEU A 185 -20.75 -6.37 0.74
N SER A 186 -19.51 -6.83 0.91
CA SER A 186 -19.14 -7.90 1.83
C SER A 186 -17.64 -7.85 2.14
N ALA A 187 -17.21 -8.68 3.10
CA ALA A 187 -15.80 -8.80 3.53
C ALA A 187 -15.18 -7.46 3.97
N GLY A 188 -15.93 -6.67 4.76
CA GLY A 188 -15.45 -5.37 5.26
C GLY A 188 -15.28 -4.37 4.12
N ASP A 189 -16.29 -4.29 3.25
CA ASP A 189 -16.43 -3.35 2.13
C ASP A 189 -15.34 -3.44 1.05
N SER A 190 -14.63 -4.57 0.99
CA SER A 190 -13.63 -4.82 -0.04
C SER A 190 -14.14 -5.62 -1.24
N VAL A 191 -15.36 -6.16 -1.17
CA VAL A 191 -15.98 -6.95 -2.25
C VAL A 191 -17.36 -6.41 -2.57
N ALA A 192 -17.56 -5.96 -3.81
CA ALA A 192 -18.83 -5.52 -4.35
C ALA A 192 -19.38 -6.57 -5.31
N THR A 193 -20.63 -7.00 -5.11
CA THR A 193 -21.33 -7.99 -5.96
C THR A 193 -22.51 -7.35 -6.65
N LEU A 194 -22.42 -7.20 -7.98
CA LEU A 194 -23.53 -6.75 -8.82
C LEU A 194 -24.43 -7.93 -9.18
N THR A 195 -25.72 -7.78 -8.91
CA THR A 195 -26.79 -8.67 -9.35
C THR A 195 -27.87 -7.89 -10.12
N LEU A 196 -28.58 -8.56 -11.00
CA LEU A 196 -29.72 -7.99 -11.73
C LEU A 196 -31.00 -8.74 -11.32
N THR A 197 -32.05 -7.99 -10.96
CA THR A 197 -33.37 -8.52 -10.67
C THR A 197 -34.38 -8.01 -11.71
N GLY A 198 -35.47 -8.74 -11.91
CA GLY A 198 -36.46 -8.42 -12.97
C GLY A 198 -36.25 -9.25 -14.23
N SER A 199 -36.73 -8.76 -15.36
CA SER A 199 -36.62 -9.42 -16.65
C SER A 199 -36.47 -8.38 -17.76
N ALA A 200 -35.67 -8.69 -18.76
CA ALA A 200 -35.53 -7.83 -19.93
C ALA A 200 -36.88 -7.57 -20.61
N ALA A 201 -37.12 -6.34 -21.01
CA ALA A 201 -38.32 -5.97 -21.77
C ALA A 201 -38.32 -6.62 -23.15
N SER A 202 -37.18 -7.05 -23.66
CA SER A 202 -36.99 -7.82 -24.89
C SER A 202 -35.83 -8.78 -24.69
N SER A 203 -36.05 -10.06 -24.97
CA SER A 203 -35.14 -11.17 -24.70
C SER A 203 -34.72 -11.92 -25.96
N LEU A 204 -34.61 -11.23 -27.11
CA LEU A 204 -34.11 -11.80 -28.34
C LEU A 204 -32.57 -11.67 -28.37
N ASP A 205 -31.87 -12.62 -28.98
CA ASP A 205 -30.39 -12.59 -29.16
C ASP A 205 -29.89 -11.26 -29.74
N ALA A 206 -30.68 -10.58 -30.55
CA ALA A 206 -30.37 -9.28 -31.13
C ALA A 206 -30.33 -8.12 -30.09
N ASN A 207 -30.76 -8.37 -28.84
CA ASN A 207 -30.78 -7.40 -27.76
C ASN A 207 -29.73 -7.68 -26.68
N ASP A 208 -28.83 -8.65 -26.91
CA ASP A 208 -27.70 -8.90 -26.02
C ASP A 208 -26.80 -7.66 -25.96
N VAL A 209 -26.35 -7.33 -24.77
CA VAL A 209 -25.38 -6.26 -24.52
C VAL A 209 -24.05 -6.88 -24.12
N ALA A 210 -22.96 -6.35 -24.68
CA ALA A 210 -21.59 -6.80 -24.44
C ALA A 210 -20.92 -6.01 -23.30
#